data_d875ef89e03108649800acba6fff3bb8
#
_entry.id   d875ef89e03108649800acba6fff3bb8
#
_cell.length_a   1.000
_cell.length_b   1.000
_cell.length_c   1.000
_cell.angle_alpha   90.00
_cell.angle_beta   90.00
_cell.angle_gamma   90.00
#
_symmetry.space_group_name_H-M   'P 1'
#
loop_
_entity.id
_entity.type
_entity.pdbx_description
1 polymer ?
#
loop_
_entity_poly.entity_id
_entity_poly.type
_entity_poly.pdbx_seq_one_letter_code
_entity_poly.pdbx_strand_id
1 'polypeptide(L)'
;AIILGDIYPEKVREYYGNGEEFGVNITYIYQEKPKGISHAIRLCKEFVGNDKFIVYLGDNVLRKNLTDYTKKFSSSDLDAMILLCEVDNPSKFGVAYVDKDDSSKIKNIIEKPKNSTSNLAVIGVYFLTPKIFGIIDNLKPSSRGELEITDALQLLMDKGNTIAHDTVTGWWKDTGTPEDIIHANRLVLDSIGTEDQFLVEKDISTKDNIIIGSNTKISQDSSIIGPAIIGKNCKIESGVRLGPYVSIGDGCTLENCSVENSIIMENCKIDAQVNLVSSIIARSSHIDGNANSKKSQFLLGERTHLKL
;
A
#
# COMPACT_ATOMS: atom_id res chain seq x y z
N ALA A 1 -12.23 8.98 8.47
CA ALA A 1 -11.19 9.93 8.88
C ALA A 1 -9.85 9.59 8.23
N ILE A 2 -9.12 10.61 7.78
CA ILE A 2 -7.71 10.47 7.37
C ILE A 2 -6.84 11.20 8.40
N ILE A 3 -5.92 10.45 9.02
CA ILE A 3 -4.98 11.01 9.99
C ILE A 3 -3.78 11.54 9.22
N LEU A 4 -3.55 12.84 9.35
CA LEU A 4 -2.45 13.55 8.70
C LEU A 4 -1.29 13.75 9.67
N GLY A 5 -0.07 13.40 9.24
CA GLY A 5 1.15 13.78 9.91
C GLY A 5 1.62 15.19 9.52
N ASP A 6 2.83 15.53 9.89
CA ASP A 6 3.49 16.82 9.61
C ASP A 6 4.20 16.85 8.24
N ILE A 7 4.33 15.71 7.55
CA ILE A 7 5.01 15.60 6.26
C ILE A 7 4.00 15.74 5.11
N TYR A 8 3.99 16.88 4.44
CA TYR A 8 3.18 17.18 3.25
C TYR A 8 1.67 16.87 3.40
N PRO A 9 1.00 17.25 4.52
CA PRO A 9 -0.42 16.96 4.71
C PRO A 9 -1.32 17.59 3.65
N GLU A 10 -0.90 18.72 3.05
CA GLU A 10 -1.59 19.39 1.96
C GLU A 10 -1.71 18.51 0.72
N LYS A 11 -0.70 17.70 0.36
CA LYS A 11 -0.75 16.79 -0.79
C LYS A 11 -1.83 15.72 -0.63
N VAL A 12 -2.00 15.20 0.59
CA VAL A 12 -3.05 14.24 0.89
C VAL A 12 -4.43 14.90 0.75
N ARG A 13 -4.58 16.14 1.24
CA ARG A 13 -5.82 16.91 1.09
C ARG A 13 -6.12 17.28 -0.36
N GLU A 14 -5.12 17.66 -1.13
CA GLU A 14 -5.27 17.96 -2.56
C GLU A 14 -5.73 16.73 -3.35
N TYR A 15 -5.21 15.55 -3.00
CA TYR A 15 -5.54 14.30 -3.69
C TYR A 15 -6.95 13.79 -3.35
N TYR A 16 -7.32 13.78 -2.08
CA TYR A 16 -8.59 13.18 -1.65
C TYR A 16 -9.73 14.19 -1.52
N GLY A 17 -9.45 15.48 -1.48
CA GLY A 17 -10.48 16.54 -1.34
C GLY A 17 -11.38 16.32 -0.13
N ASN A 18 -12.69 16.44 -0.36
CA ASN A 18 -13.72 16.08 0.61
C ASN A 18 -14.18 14.61 0.52
N GLY A 19 -13.61 13.83 -0.40
CA GLY A 19 -13.94 12.42 -0.65
C GLY A 19 -15.05 12.20 -1.67
N GLU A 20 -15.65 13.24 -2.24
CA GLU A 20 -16.78 13.14 -3.16
C GLU A 20 -16.45 12.33 -4.41
N GLU A 21 -15.26 12.48 -4.97
CA GLU A 21 -14.78 11.71 -6.13
C GLU A 21 -14.65 10.21 -5.83
N PHE A 22 -14.50 9.86 -4.55
CA PHE A 22 -14.39 8.47 -4.08
C PHE A 22 -15.72 7.94 -3.52
N GLY A 23 -16.80 8.73 -3.56
CA GLY A 23 -18.11 8.36 -3.03
C GLY A 23 -18.17 8.26 -1.50
N VAL A 24 -17.31 8.97 -0.78
CA VAL A 24 -17.21 8.98 0.69
C VAL A 24 -17.14 10.40 1.24
N ASN A 25 -17.38 10.56 2.54
CA ASN A 25 -17.14 11.81 3.26
C ASN A 25 -15.82 11.68 4.03
N ILE A 26 -14.90 12.62 3.85
CA ILE A 26 -13.58 12.59 4.51
C ILE A 26 -13.50 13.70 5.57
N THR A 27 -13.10 13.29 6.77
CA THR A 27 -12.70 14.17 7.87
C THR A 27 -11.20 14.04 8.08
N TYR A 28 -10.49 15.17 8.14
CA TYR A 28 -9.04 15.18 8.37
C TYR A 28 -8.74 15.47 9.85
N ILE A 29 -7.92 14.60 10.45
CA ILE A 29 -7.49 14.70 11.84
C ILE A 29 -5.97 14.82 11.86
N TYR A 30 -5.42 15.80 12.58
CA TYR A 30 -3.97 16.02 12.62
C TYR A 30 -3.32 15.30 13.79
N GLN A 31 -2.25 14.58 13.50
CA GLN A 31 -1.31 14.05 14.47
C GLN A 31 -0.04 14.88 14.43
N GLU A 32 0.11 15.84 15.33
CA GLU A 32 1.25 16.78 15.38
C GLU A 32 2.62 16.09 15.50
N LYS A 33 2.67 14.93 16.15
CA LYS A 33 3.90 14.14 16.35
C LYS A 33 3.58 12.66 16.20
N PRO A 34 4.39 11.89 15.46
CA PRO A 34 4.21 10.44 15.31
C PRO A 34 4.55 9.73 16.64
N LYS A 35 3.52 9.45 17.44
CA LYS A 35 3.63 8.75 18.73
C LYS A 35 3.06 7.33 18.68
N GLY A 36 3.04 6.72 17.49
CA GLY A 36 2.55 5.38 17.25
C GLY A 36 1.08 5.33 16.80
N ILE A 37 0.67 4.14 16.33
CA ILE A 37 -0.65 3.89 15.75
C ILE A 37 -1.77 4.09 16.77
N SER A 38 -1.59 3.60 18.00
CA SER A 38 -2.58 3.79 19.06
C SER A 38 -2.81 5.27 19.39
N HIS A 39 -1.79 6.12 19.29
CA HIS A 39 -1.97 7.55 19.45
C HIS A 39 -2.82 8.15 18.32
N ALA A 40 -2.59 7.74 17.07
CA ALA A 40 -3.42 8.16 15.92
C ALA A 40 -4.88 7.75 16.11
N ILE A 41 -5.11 6.49 16.52
CA ILE A 41 -6.47 5.98 16.84
C ILE A 41 -7.13 6.84 17.94
N ARG A 42 -6.42 7.17 19.01
CA ARG A 42 -6.95 7.97 20.12
C ARG A 42 -7.49 9.33 19.66
N LEU A 43 -6.83 9.97 18.69
CA LEU A 43 -7.27 11.24 18.13
C LEU A 43 -8.62 11.14 17.41
N CYS A 44 -9.00 9.96 16.98
CA CYS A 44 -10.26 9.71 16.27
C CYS A 44 -11.45 9.46 17.21
N LYS A 45 -11.28 9.50 18.54
CA LYS A 45 -12.30 9.13 19.52
C LYS A 45 -13.64 9.85 19.31
N GLU A 46 -13.61 11.17 19.10
CA GLU A 46 -14.82 11.96 18.86
C GLU A 46 -15.46 11.65 17.49
N PHE A 47 -14.64 11.42 16.48
CA PHE A 47 -15.11 11.04 15.13
C PHE A 47 -15.80 9.67 15.15
N VAL A 48 -15.24 8.70 15.84
CA VAL A 48 -15.77 7.34 15.93
C VAL A 48 -17.04 7.28 16.78
N GLY A 49 -17.11 8.04 17.88
CA GLY A 49 -18.23 7.98 18.82
C GLY A 49 -18.40 6.59 19.41
N ASN A 50 -19.57 5.98 19.19
CA ASN A 50 -19.95 4.66 19.73
C ASN A 50 -19.95 3.55 18.67
N ASP A 51 -19.54 3.83 17.46
CA ASP A 51 -19.64 2.87 16.36
C ASP A 51 -18.43 1.92 16.32
N LYS A 52 -18.66 0.72 15.77
CA LYS A 52 -17.60 -0.16 15.32
C LYS A 52 -16.87 0.52 14.15
N PHE A 53 -15.55 0.40 14.09
CA PHE A 53 -14.76 1.06 13.06
C PHE A 53 -13.60 0.20 12.57
N ILE A 54 -13.05 0.59 11.44
CA ILE A 54 -11.88 -0.04 10.82
C ILE A 54 -10.74 0.97 10.83
N VAL A 55 -9.57 0.52 11.22
CA VAL A 55 -8.30 1.22 11.01
C VAL A 55 -7.59 0.55 9.86
N TYR A 56 -7.18 1.33 8.86
CA TYR A 56 -6.44 0.86 7.71
C TYR A 56 -5.19 1.72 7.55
N LEU A 57 -4.01 1.12 7.63
CA LEU A 57 -2.75 1.83 7.41
C LEU A 57 -2.54 2.07 5.92
N GLY A 58 -2.25 3.31 5.54
CA GLY A 58 -2.23 3.75 4.15
C GLY A 58 -1.10 3.17 3.28
N ASP A 59 -0.12 2.52 3.89
CA ASP A 59 0.98 1.82 3.24
C ASP A 59 0.73 0.32 3.03
N ASN A 60 -0.46 -0.17 3.37
CA ASN A 60 -0.83 -1.57 3.20
C ASN A 60 -1.61 -1.78 1.89
N VAL A 61 -1.23 -2.78 1.13
CA VAL A 61 -1.93 -3.20 -0.09
C VAL A 61 -2.37 -4.65 0.06
N LEU A 62 -3.66 -4.91 -0.14
CA LEU A 62 -4.25 -6.24 -0.09
C LEU A 62 -4.81 -6.64 -1.45
N ARG A 63 -4.68 -7.91 -1.81
CA ARG A 63 -5.28 -8.46 -3.04
C ARG A 63 -6.81 -8.42 -3.00
N LYS A 64 -7.42 -8.77 -1.89
CA LYS A 64 -8.88 -8.83 -1.73
C LYS A 64 -9.40 -7.65 -0.93
N ASN A 65 -10.63 -7.24 -1.24
CA ASN A 65 -11.32 -6.21 -0.49
C ASN A 65 -11.70 -6.68 0.93
N LEU A 66 -12.09 -5.75 1.77
CA LEU A 66 -12.42 -6.01 3.18
C LEU A 66 -13.89 -6.40 3.43
N THR A 67 -14.71 -6.55 2.39
CA THR A 67 -16.17 -6.69 2.53
C THR A 67 -16.57 -7.87 3.43
N ASP A 68 -15.97 -9.03 3.25
CA ASP A 68 -16.33 -10.23 4.02
C ASP A 68 -15.86 -10.12 5.48
N TYR A 69 -14.66 -9.59 5.70
CA TYR A 69 -14.15 -9.32 7.05
C TYR A 69 -15.04 -8.29 7.78
N THR A 70 -15.45 -7.23 7.06
CA THR A 70 -16.35 -6.19 7.61
C THR A 70 -17.69 -6.78 8.02
N LYS A 71 -18.32 -7.60 7.17
CA LYS A 71 -19.56 -8.28 7.48
C LYS A 71 -19.43 -9.18 8.71
N LYS A 72 -18.36 -10.00 8.74
CA LYS A 72 -18.08 -10.90 9.87
C LYS A 72 -17.93 -10.12 11.18
N PHE A 73 -17.18 -9.04 11.21
CA PHE A 73 -17.01 -8.22 12.41
C PHE A 73 -18.28 -7.47 12.80
N SER A 74 -19.00 -6.90 11.84
CA SER A 74 -20.22 -6.12 12.10
C SER A 74 -21.30 -6.96 12.76
N SER A 75 -21.45 -8.24 12.35
CA SER A 75 -22.46 -9.17 12.86
C SER A 75 -22.04 -9.94 14.14
N SER A 76 -20.83 -9.71 14.63
CA SER A 76 -20.29 -10.42 15.82
C SER A 76 -20.37 -9.55 17.08
N ASP A 77 -20.22 -10.19 18.25
CA ASP A 77 -20.05 -9.52 19.54
C ASP A 77 -18.56 -9.34 19.91
N LEU A 78 -17.67 -9.41 18.94
CA LEU A 78 -16.24 -9.22 19.15
C LEU A 78 -15.91 -7.76 19.51
N ASP A 79 -14.93 -7.59 20.38
CA ASP A 79 -14.40 -6.29 20.78
C ASP A 79 -13.33 -5.81 19.79
N ALA A 80 -12.58 -6.75 19.19
CA ALA A 80 -11.68 -6.51 18.08
C ALA A 80 -11.58 -7.73 17.17
N MET A 81 -11.17 -7.48 15.92
CA MET A 81 -10.71 -8.51 14.99
C MET A 81 -9.48 -7.98 14.24
N ILE A 82 -8.47 -8.82 14.11
CA ILE A 82 -7.23 -8.52 13.40
C ILE A 82 -7.05 -9.46 12.21
N LEU A 83 -6.32 -9.00 11.20
CA LEU A 83 -5.95 -9.83 10.07
C LEU A 83 -4.49 -10.26 10.20
N LEU A 84 -4.23 -11.54 9.92
CA LEU A 84 -2.92 -12.16 10.00
C LEU A 84 -2.45 -12.57 8.60
N CYS A 85 -1.15 -12.47 8.36
CA CYS A 85 -0.48 -12.97 7.17
C CYS A 85 0.81 -13.67 7.56
N GLU A 86 1.11 -14.81 6.91
CA GLU A 86 2.42 -15.44 7.08
C GLU A 86 3.52 -14.63 6.40
N VAL A 87 4.63 -14.45 7.09
CA VAL A 87 5.77 -13.68 6.59
C VAL A 87 7.09 -14.41 6.85
N ASP A 88 8.07 -14.19 5.96
CA ASP A 88 9.40 -14.77 6.09
C ASP A 88 10.21 -14.14 7.25
N ASN A 89 9.99 -12.85 7.50
CA ASN A 89 10.71 -12.12 8.55
C ASN A 89 9.76 -11.46 9.56
N PRO A 90 9.29 -12.23 10.57
CA PRO A 90 8.34 -11.73 11.56
C PRO A 90 8.91 -10.63 12.46
N SER A 91 10.23 -10.49 12.58
CA SER A 91 10.85 -9.46 13.44
C SER A 91 10.61 -8.02 12.98
N LYS A 92 10.05 -7.82 11.79
CA LYS A 92 9.69 -6.50 11.27
C LYS A 92 8.29 -6.04 11.67
N PHE A 93 7.44 -6.94 12.17
CA PHE A 93 6.01 -6.73 12.36
C PHE A 93 5.56 -7.03 13.79
N GLY A 94 4.37 -6.60 14.15
CA GLY A 94 3.65 -7.20 15.26
C GLY A 94 3.33 -8.66 14.94
N VAL A 95 3.53 -9.58 15.87
CA VAL A 95 3.36 -11.02 15.65
C VAL A 95 2.33 -11.58 16.60
N ALA A 96 1.36 -12.31 16.05
CA ALA A 96 0.37 -13.05 16.83
C ALA A 96 0.84 -14.48 17.09
N TYR A 97 0.63 -14.95 18.31
CA TYR A 97 0.85 -16.33 18.74
C TYR A 97 -0.53 -16.95 19.00
N VAL A 98 -0.93 -17.86 18.16
CA VAL A 98 -2.20 -18.58 18.30
C VAL A 98 -2.06 -19.81 19.19
N ASP A 99 -3.19 -20.25 19.75
CA ASP A 99 -3.21 -21.46 20.58
C ASP A 99 -2.94 -22.69 19.69
N LYS A 100 -2.15 -23.65 20.21
CA LYS A 100 -1.82 -24.88 19.48
C LYS A 100 -3.01 -25.85 19.38
N ASP A 101 -3.86 -25.84 20.41
CA ASP A 101 -5.00 -26.74 20.51
C ASP A 101 -6.27 -26.12 19.88
N ASP A 102 -6.30 -24.79 19.78
CA ASP A 102 -7.40 -24.03 19.17
C ASP A 102 -6.85 -22.84 18.38
N SER A 103 -6.52 -23.09 17.12
CA SER A 103 -5.94 -22.07 16.23
C SER A 103 -6.84 -20.85 15.98
N SER A 104 -8.09 -20.88 16.43
CA SER A 104 -8.99 -19.72 16.40
C SER A 104 -8.70 -18.70 17.50
N LYS A 105 -7.89 -19.06 18.52
CA LYS A 105 -7.59 -18.22 19.67
C LYS A 105 -6.19 -17.62 19.61
N ILE A 106 -6.10 -16.34 19.85
CA ILE A 106 -4.84 -15.63 20.06
C ILE A 106 -4.43 -15.78 21.52
N LYS A 107 -3.20 -16.25 21.77
CA LYS A 107 -2.59 -16.30 23.10
C LYS A 107 -1.83 -15.03 23.45
N ASN A 108 -1.13 -14.48 22.48
CA ASN A 108 -0.24 -13.35 22.71
C ASN A 108 -0.01 -12.56 21.42
N ILE A 109 0.23 -11.26 21.54
CA ILE A 109 0.63 -10.38 20.44
C ILE A 109 1.85 -9.60 20.90
N ILE A 110 2.94 -9.67 20.13
CA ILE A 110 4.23 -9.04 20.50
C ILE A 110 4.71 -8.17 19.35
N GLU A 111 5.07 -6.92 19.66
CA GLU A 111 5.65 -5.98 18.68
C GLU A 111 7.09 -6.36 18.36
N LYS A 112 7.38 -6.57 17.08
CA LYS A 112 8.72 -6.78 16.51
C LYS A 112 9.63 -7.69 17.36
N PRO A 113 9.21 -8.94 17.61
CA PRO A 113 9.98 -9.86 18.45
C PRO A 113 11.33 -10.20 17.81
N LYS A 114 12.42 -10.11 18.57
CA LYS A 114 13.77 -10.45 18.06
C LYS A 114 13.88 -11.92 17.62
N ASN A 115 13.25 -12.82 18.38
CA ASN A 115 13.20 -14.25 18.09
C ASN A 115 11.74 -14.68 18.17
N SER A 116 11.12 -14.94 17.03
CA SER A 116 9.75 -15.40 16.97
C SER A 116 9.65 -16.87 16.63
N THR A 117 8.77 -17.59 17.33
CA THR A 117 8.35 -18.95 16.98
C THR A 117 7.09 -18.99 16.13
N SER A 118 6.50 -17.83 15.88
CA SER A 118 5.34 -17.62 14.98
C SER A 118 5.78 -16.76 13.80
N ASN A 119 5.25 -17.06 12.63
CA ASN A 119 5.40 -16.26 11.41
C ASN A 119 4.15 -15.47 11.03
N LEU A 120 3.15 -15.42 11.94
CA LEU A 120 1.87 -14.76 11.73
C LEU A 120 1.98 -13.27 12.07
N ALA A 121 2.26 -12.45 11.07
CA ALA A 121 2.29 -11.00 11.20
C ALA A 121 0.87 -10.43 11.33
N VAL A 122 0.70 -9.49 12.25
CA VAL A 122 -0.51 -8.65 12.34
C VAL A 122 -0.37 -7.57 11.28
N ILE A 123 -1.25 -7.57 10.30
CA ILE A 123 -1.20 -6.59 9.22
C ILE A 123 -1.86 -5.26 9.63
N GLY A 124 -1.63 -4.21 8.85
CA GLY A 124 -2.12 -2.86 9.13
C GLY A 124 -3.63 -2.65 8.92
N VAL A 125 -4.46 -3.65 9.24
CA VAL A 125 -5.93 -3.56 9.19
C VAL A 125 -6.51 -4.09 10.49
N TYR A 126 -7.22 -3.23 11.21
CA TYR A 126 -7.79 -3.55 12.52
C TYR A 126 -9.27 -3.20 12.54
N PHE A 127 -10.10 -4.13 12.97
CA PHE A 127 -11.54 -3.94 13.23
C PHE A 127 -11.72 -3.77 14.73
N LEU A 128 -12.27 -2.66 15.16
CA LEU A 128 -12.27 -2.26 16.57
C LEU A 128 -13.62 -1.77 17.02
N THR A 129 -13.87 -1.92 18.32
CA THR A 129 -14.96 -1.22 19.01
C THR A 129 -14.43 -0.04 19.83
N PRO A 130 -15.28 0.92 20.25
CA PRO A 130 -14.87 2.04 21.11
C PRO A 130 -14.21 1.66 22.44
N LYS A 131 -14.30 0.41 22.87
CA LYS A 131 -13.60 -0.10 24.05
C LYS A 131 -12.08 0.12 23.97
N ILE A 132 -11.53 0.13 22.76
CA ILE A 132 -10.08 0.34 22.54
C ILE A 132 -9.61 1.69 23.07
N PHE A 133 -10.44 2.74 23.07
CA PHE A 133 -10.04 4.05 23.58
C PHE A 133 -9.69 4.02 25.07
N GLY A 134 -10.50 3.34 25.89
CA GLY A 134 -10.21 3.16 27.31
C GLY A 134 -8.97 2.30 27.59
N ILE A 135 -8.58 1.44 26.65
CA ILE A 135 -7.32 0.70 26.70
C ILE A 135 -6.15 1.62 26.38
N ILE A 136 -6.25 2.39 25.29
CA ILE A 136 -5.18 3.29 24.82
C ILE A 136 -4.89 4.38 25.85
N ASP A 137 -5.89 4.88 26.56
CA ASP A 137 -5.72 5.91 27.61
C ASP A 137 -4.83 5.43 28.77
N ASN A 138 -4.69 4.11 28.95
CA ASN A 138 -3.86 3.48 29.98
C ASN A 138 -2.53 2.90 29.45
N LEU A 139 -2.26 3.05 28.15
CA LEU A 139 -1.04 2.55 27.53
C LEU A 139 0.18 3.38 27.95
N LYS A 140 1.31 2.70 28.13
CA LYS A 140 2.62 3.35 28.29
C LYS A 140 3.39 3.26 26.97
N PRO A 141 4.18 4.28 26.62
CA PRO A 141 5.06 4.20 25.46
C PRO A 141 6.02 3.00 25.55
N SER A 142 6.24 2.34 24.44
CA SER A 142 7.23 1.27 24.28
C SER A 142 8.66 1.80 24.42
N SER A 143 9.66 0.92 24.35
CA SER A 143 11.08 1.30 24.31
C SER A 143 11.42 2.18 23.09
N ARG A 144 10.56 2.23 22.06
CA ARG A 144 10.67 3.11 20.89
C ARG A 144 10.03 4.48 21.10
N GLY A 145 9.39 4.71 22.27
CA GLY A 145 8.65 5.94 22.57
C GLY A 145 7.27 6.01 21.91
N GLU A 146 6.77 4.89 21.37
CA GLU A 146 5.50 4.80 20.64
C GLU A 146 4.42 4.10 21.47
N LEU A 147 3.16 4.49 21.26
CA LEU A 147 1.98 3.76 21.73
C LEU A 147 1.64 2.71 20.69
N GLU A 148 2.12 1.49 20.92
CA GLU A 148 1.98 0.39 19.98
C GLU A 148 0.54 -0.13 19.91
N ILE A 149 0.07 -0.46 18.73
CA ILE A 149 -1.25 -1.08 18.58
C ILE A 149 -1.26 -2.53 19.08
N THR A 150 -0.16 -3.22 18.96
CA THR A 150 0.04 -4.58 19.50
C THR A 150 -0.09 -4.62 21.02
N ASP A 151 0.49 -3.63 21.72
CA ASP A 151 0.35 -3.52 23.18
C ASP A 151 -1.10 -3.18 23.57
N ALA A 152 -1.80 -2.35 22.79
CA ALA A 152 -3.21 -2.06 23.01
C ALA A 152 -4.08 -3.31 22.86
N LEU A 153 -3.85 -4.10 21.82
CA LEU A 153 -4.57 -5.35 21.57
C LEU A 153 -4.26 -6.38 22.66
N GLN A 154 -3.00 -6.53 23.06
CA GLN A 154 -2.62 -7.40 24.17
C GLN A 154 -3.33 -7.00 25.47
N LEU A 155 -3.29 -5.72 25.83
CA LEU A 155 -3.97 -5.22 27.03
C LEU A 155 -5.49 -5.37 26.96
N LEU A 156 -6.09 -5.27 25.75
CA LEU A 156 -7.51 -5.52 25.52
C LEU A 156 -7.86 -6.98 25.88
N MET A 157 -7.05 -7.96 25.42
CA MET A 157 -7.20 -9.38 25.77
C MET A 157 -7.01 -9.62 27.26
N ASP A 158 -5.97 -9.06 27.87
CA ASP A 158 -5.64 -9.26 29.30
C ASP A 158 -6.77 -8.77 30.23
N LYS A 159 -7.58 -7.80 29.74
CA LYS A 159 -8.78 -7.33 30.43
C LYS A 159 -10.04 -8.17 30.15
N GLY A 160 -9.89 -9.32 29.48
CA GLY A 160 -10.98 -10.25 29.24
C GLY A 160 -11.91 -9.88 28.07
N ASN A 161 -11.49 -8.97 27.20
CA ASN A 161 -12.25 -8.65 25.99
C ASN A 161 -11.99 -9.67 24.88
N THR A 162 -12.98 -9.83 24.00
CA THR A 162 -12.95 -10.83 22.92
C THR A 162 -12.25 -10.30 21.68
N ILE A 163 -11.11 -10.91 21.34
CA ILE A 163 -10.41 -10.64 20.10
C ILE A 163 -10.38 -11.90 19.24
N ALA A 164 -10.81 -11.77 17.98
CA ALA A 164 -10.64 -12.80 16.98
C ALA A 164 -9.59 -12.39 15.96
N HIS A 165 -9.17 -13.35 15.16
CA HIS A 165 -8.37 -13.10 13.98
C HIS A 165 -8.99 -13.77 12.75
N ASP A 166 -8.54 -13.33 11.60
CA ASP A 166 -8.72 -14.01 10.33
C ASP A 166 -7.43 -13.97 9.54
N THR A 167 -7.29 -14.86 8.57
CA THR A 167 -6.09 -14.89 7.73
C THR A 167 -6.39 -14.21 6.39
N VAL A 168 -5.45 -13.40 5.93
CA VAL A 168 -5.56 -12.76 4.61
C VAL A 168 -5.57 -13.80 3.53
N THR A 169 -6.60 -13.76 2.68
CA THR A 169 -6.68 -14.60 1.49
C THR A 169 -6.04 -13.89 0.29
N GLY A 170 -5.11 -14.56 -0.38
CA GLY A 170 -4.32 -13.97 -1.44
C GLY A 170 -3.00 -13.43 -0.91
N TRP A 171 -2.59 -12.26 -1.36
CA TRP A 171 -1.37 -11.60 -0.88
C TRP A 171 -1.68 -10.29 -0.16
N TRP A 172 -0.78 -9.96 0.73
CA TRP A 172 -0.68 -8.67 1.39
C TRP A 172 0.74 -8.14 1.24
N LYS A 173 0.90 -6.83 1.13
CA LYS A 173 2.19 -6.17 1.08
C LYS A 173 2.14 -4.84 1.82
N ASP A 174 3.10 -4.67 2.73
CA ASP A 174 3.50 -3.39 3.30
C ASP A 174 4.41 -2.67 2.29
N THR A 175 4.15 -1.40 2.01
CA THR A 175 4.88 -0.60 1.01
C THR A 175 5.75 0.48 1.68
N GLY A 176 6.36 0.17 2.81
CA GLY A 176 7.17 1.10 3.60
C GLY A 176 8.52 1.48 2.98
N THR A 177 9.01 0.74 1.97
CA THR A 177 10.25 1.04 1.26
C THR A 177 10.05 1.09 -0.25
N PRO A 178 10.93 1.75 -1.03
CA PRO A 178 10.87 1.74 -2.50
C PRO A 178 10.89 0.33 -3.09
N GLU A 179 11.67 -0.57 -2.53
CA GLU A 179 11.73 -1.98 -2.94
C GLU A 179 10.39 -2.68 -2.71
N ASP A 180 9.71 -2.38 -1.59
CA ASP A 180 8.39 -2.92 -1.27
C ASP A 180 7.33 -2.40 -2.23
N ILE A 181 7.40 -1.12 -2.64
CA ILE A 181 6.51 -0.53 -3.66
C ILE A 181 6.69 -1.26 -5.00
N ILE A 182 7.93 -1.49 -5.45
CA ILE A 182 8.21 -2.24 -6.69
C ILE A 182 7.72 -3.68 -6.58
N HIS A 183 7.88 -4.31 -5.42
CA HIS A 183 7.34 -5.65 -5.19
C HIS A 183 5.80 -5.66 -5.24
N ALA A 184 5.14 -4.70 -4.60
CA ALA A 184 3.69 -4.56 -4.67
C ALA A 184 3.21 -4.36 -6.12
N ASN A 185 3.91 -3.55 -6.90
CA ASN A 185 3.65 -3.37 -8.34
C ASN A 185 3.69 -4.71 -9.10
N ARG A 186 4.68 -5.57 -8.84
CA ARG A 186 4.74 -6.92 -9.44
C ARG A 186 3.51 -7.76 -9.08
N LEU A 187 3.16 -7.81 -7.78
CA LEU A 187 2.01 -8.58 -7.30
C LEU A 187 0.70 -8.12 -7.96
N VAL A 188 0.53 -6.81 -8.16
CA VAL A 188 -0.63 -6.25 -8.88
C VAL A 188 -0.59 -6.65 -10.35
N LEU A 189 0.56 -6.50 -11.00
CA LEU A 189 0.73 -6.82 -12.43
C LEU A 189 0.54 -8.33 -12.72
N ASP A 190 0.97 -9.22 -11.82
CA ASP A 190 0.74 -10.67 -11.93
C ASP A 190 -0.76 -11.04 -11.88
N SER A 191 -1.61 -10.15 -11.36
CA SER A 191 -3.06 -10.36 -11.34
C SER A 191 -3.76 -9.97 -12.65
N ILE A 192 -3.06 -9.36 -13.61
CA ILE A 192 -3.65 -8.98 -14.91
C ILE A 192 -4.09 -10.25 -15.67
N GLY A 193 -5.32 -10.23 -16.16
CA GLY A 193 -5.90 -11.37 -16.90
C GLY A 193 -6.43 -12.50 -16.01
N THR A 194 -6.38 -12.38 -14.68
CA THR A 194 -7.04 -13.30 -13.75
C THR A 194 -8.47 -12.86 -13.44
N GLU A 195 -9.32 -13.77 -12.91
CA GLU A 195 -10.69 -13.44 -12.50
C GLU A 195 -10.77 -12.33 -11.41
N ASP A 196 -9.69 -12.15 -10.67
CA ASP A 196 -9.56 -11.15 -9.61
C ASP A 196 -8.97 -9.80 -10.12
N GLN A 197 -9.10 -9.49 -11.39
CA GLN A 197 -8.54 -8.27 -11.99
C GLN A 197 -9.23 -7.00 -11.44
N PHE A 198 -8.50 -6.20 -10.67
CA PHE A 198 -9.03 -5.00 -9.99
C PHE A 198 -9.25 -3.78 -10.88
N LEU A 199 -8.66 -3.73 -12.08
CA LEU A 199 -8.49 -2.48 -12.82
C LEU A 199 -8.70 -2.66 -14.32
N VAL A 200 -9.93 -2.82 -14.78
CA VAL A 200 -10.22 -2.60 -16.21
C VAL A 200 -11.39 -1.65 -16.36
N GLU A 201 -11.08 -0.40 -16.65
CA GLU A 201 -12.08 0.51 -17.22
C GLU A 201 -12.52 0.02 -18.61
N LYS A 202 -13.78 0.28 -19.00
CA LYS A 202 -14.39 -0.26 -20.23
C LYS A 202 -13.66 0.05 -21.56
N ASP A 203 -12.74 1.03 -21.57
CA ASP A 203 -12.06 1.51 -22.78
C ASP A 203 -10.58 1.10 -22.86
N ILE A 204 -10.21 -0.04 -22.29
CA ILE A 204 -8.83 -0.50 -22.22
C ILE A 204 -8.63 -1.75 -23.07
N SER A 205 -7.57 -1.76 -23.88
CA SER A 205 -7.13 -2.94 -24.64
C SER A 205 -6.27 -3.86 -23.78
N THR A 206 -6.64 -5.14 -23.66
CA THR A 206 -5.89 -6.14 -22.89
C THR A 206 -5.42 -7.25 -23.84
N LYS A 207 -4.11 -7.47 -23.93
CA LYS A 207 -3.51 -8.56 -24.70
C LYS A 207 -2.18 -8.95 -24.06
N ASP A 208 -1.93 -10.24 -23.92
CA ASP A 208 -0.65 -10.79 -23.43
C ASP A 208 -0.22 -10.23 -22.06
N ASN A 209 -1.17 -10.06 -21.12
CA ASN A 209 -0.98 -9.41 -19.82
C ASN A 209 -0.49 -7.95 -19.92
N ILE A 210 -0.90 -7.26 -20.99
CA ILE A 210 -0.60 -5.84 -21.20
C ILE A 210 -1.93 -5.07 -21.20
N ILE A 211 -1.99 -4.00 -20.41
CA ILE A 211 -3.11 -3.05 -20.35
C ILE A 211 -2.65 -1.73 -20.95
N ILE A 212 -3.42 -1.19 -21.92
CA ILE A 212 -3.11 0.08 -22.56
C ILE A 212 -4.33 1.00 -22.46
N GLY A 213 -4.13 2.16 -21.84
CA GLY A 213 -5.15 3.19 -21.69
C GLY A 213 -5.51 3.89 -23.02
N SER A 214 -6.70 4.50 -23.03
CA SER A 214 -7.23 5.19 -24.20
C SER A 214 -6.30 6.32 -24.71
N ASN A 215 -6.34 6.58 -26.02
CA ASN A 215 -5.56 7.62 -26.70
C ASN A 215 -4.03 7.46 -26.61
N THR A 216 -3.53 6.33 -26.12
CA THR A 216 -2.08 6.05 -26.07
C THR A 216 -1.59 5.63 -27.45
N LYS A 217 -0.47 6.24 -27.88
CA LYS A 217 0.17 5.99 -29.17
C LYS A 217 1.46 5.23 -28.95
N ILE A 218 1.64 4.14 -29.69
CA ILE A 218 2.81 3.27 -29.61
C ILE A 218 3.43 3.14 -30.99
N SER A 219 4.73 3.46 -31.10
CA SER A 219 5.48 3.33 -32.35
C SER A 219 5.63 1.86 -32.74
N GLN A 220 5.65 1.57 -34.04
CA GLN A 220 5.74 0.20 -34.57
C GLN A 220 7.06 -0.52 -34.26
N ASP A 221 8.13 0.24 -34.04
CA ASP A 221 9.46 -0.26 -33.72
C ASP A 221 9.76 -0.29 -32.22
N SER A 222 8.79 0.05 -31.39
CA SER A 222 8.85 -0.17 -29.94
C SER A 222 8.39 -1.58 -29.56
N SER A 223 8.86 -2.08 -28.41
CA SER A 223 8.48 -3.40 -27.90
C SER A 223 7.95 -3.33 -26.49
N ILE A 224 6.86 -4.07 -26.24
CA ILE A 224 6.25 -4.17 -24.90
C ILE A 224 6.17 -5.65 -24.53
N ILE A 225 6.70 -5.98 -23.37
CA ILE A 225 6.69 -7.33 -22.79
C ILE A 225 5.86 -7.27 -21.52
N GLY A 226 4.80 -8.05 -21.44
CA GLY A 226 3.95 -8.16 -20.24
C GLY A 226 4.62 -8.95 -19.10
N PRO A 227 4.08 -8.84 -17.89
CA PRO A 227 2.96 -7.99 -17.54
C PRO A 227 3.32 -6.49 -17.50
N ALA A 228 2.43 -5.63 -18.02
CA ALA A 228 2.64 -4.19 -18.07
C ALA A 228 1.31 -3.41 -18.08
N ILE A 229 1.31 -2.23 -17.49
CA ILE A 229 0.23 -1.25 -17.57
C ILE A 229 0.78 0.03 -18.15
N ILE A 230 0.10 0.57 -19.17
CA ILE A 230 0.40 1.88 -19.77
C ILE A 230 -0.87 2.71 -19.68
N GLY A 231 -0.79 3.87 -19.07
CA GLY A 231 -1.90 4.79 -18.85
C GLY A 231 -2.47 5.41 -20.14
N LYS A 232 -3.38 6.34 -19.95
CA LYS A 232 -4.07 7.10 -21.03
C LYS A 232 -3.17 8.20 -21.58
N ASN A 233 -3.41 8.60 -22.83
CA ASN A 233 -2.74 9.74 -23.49
C ASN A 233 -1.21 9.66 -23.50
N CYS A 234 -0.64 8.47 -23.41
CA CYS A 234 0.81 8.27 -23.47
C CYS A 234 1.34 8.30 -24.91
N LYS A 235 2.63 8.60 -25.05
CA LYS A 235 3.37 8.48 -26.32
C LYS A 235 4.58 7.60 -26.07
N ILE A 236 4.57 6.42 -26.68
CA ILE A 236 5.69 5.48 -26.68
C ILE A 236 6.33 5.56 -28.05
N GLU A 237 7.40 6.34 -28.12
CA GLU A 237 8.07 6.69 -29.38
C GLU A 237 9.05 5.59 -29.81
N SER A 238 9.73 5.84 -30.92
CA SER A 238 10.69 4.94 -31.53
C SER A 238 11.78 4.44 -30.57
N GLY A 239 12.17 3.17 -30.69
CA GLY A 239 13.27 2.57 -29.95
C GLY A 239 12.98 2.27 -28.47
N VAL A 240 11.74 2.48 -28.00
CA VAL A 240 11.38 2.20 -26.61
C VAL A 240 11.16 0.71 -26.38
N ARG A 241 11.68 0.19 -25.26
CA ARG A 241 11.44 -1.18 -24.79
C ARG A 241 10.85 -1.13 -23.39
N LEU A 242 9.64 -1.68 -23.19
CA LEU A 242 8.95 -1.72 -21.92
C LEU A 242 8.75 -3.15 -21.45
N GLY A 243 8.96 -3.39 -20.17
CA GLY A 243 8.66 -4.63 -19.51
C GLY A 243 9.81 -5.63 -19.39
N PRO A 244 9.55 -6.72 -18.67
CA PRO A 244 8.32 -6.98 -17.92
C PRO A 244 8.19 -6.15 -16.63
N TYR A 245 7.02 -6.20 -16.02
CA TYR A 245 6.71 -5.55 -14.73
C TYR A 245 6.84 -4.02 -14.73
N VAL A 246 6.22 -3.40 -15.70
CA VAL A 246 6.25 -1.94 -15.86
C VAL A 246 4.87 -1.33 -15.68
N SER A 247 4.78 -0.27 -14.89
CA SER A 247 3.61 0.59 -14.78
C SER A 247 3.97 2.00 -15.23
N ILE A 248 3.27 2.49 -16.26
CA ILE A 248 3.40 3.85 -16.80
C ILE A 248 2.09 4.59 -16.52
N GLY A 249 2.17 5.73 -15.82
CA GLY A 249 1.04 6.61 -15.56
C GLY A 249 0.58 7.39 -16.79
N ASP A 250 -0.55 8.09 -16.65
CA ASP A 250 -1.18 8.85 -17.74
C ASP A 250 -0.27 9.98 -18.25
N GLY A 251 -0.40 10.33 -19.54
CA GLY A 251 0.24 11.49 -20.13
C GLY A 251 1.76 11.40 -20.28
N CYS A 252 2.38 10.23 -20.11
CA CYS A 252 3.82 10.06 -20.23
C CYS A 252 4.28 10.06 -21.69
N THR A 253 5.50 10.56 -21.92
CA THR A 253 6.20 10.47 -23.20
C THR A 253 7.55 9.79 -22.98
N LEU A 254 7.77 8.65 -23.66
CA LEU A 254 9.00 7.89 -23.58
C LEU A 254 9.61 7.76 -24.97
N GLU A 255 10.91 8.02 -25.06
CA GLU A 255 11.71 7.95 -26.29
C GLU A 255 13.10 7.41 -25.97
N ASN A 256 13.67 6.59 -26.86
CA ASN A 256 15.05 6.07 -26.79
C ASN A 256 15.43 5.37 -25.48
N CYS A 257 14.48 4.81 -24.73
CA CYS A 257 14.74 4.21 -23.42
C CYS A 257 14.32 2.75 -23.34
N SER A 258 14.87 2.05 -22.35
CA SER A 258 14.42 0.73 -21.93
C SER A 258 13.99 0.81 -20.46
N VAL A 259 12.84 0.20 -20.11
CA VAL A 259 12.26 0.23 -18.77
C VAL A 259 11.86 -1.17 -18.38
N GLU A 260 12.37 -1.67 -17.27
CA GLU A 260 12.08 -3.00 -16.72
C GLU A 260 11.81 -2.89 -15.22
N ASN A 261 10.81 -3.64 -14.71
CA ASN A 261 10.49 -3.74 -13.28
C ASN A 261 10.42 -2.36 -12.60
N SER A 262 9.71 -1.40 -13.19
CA SER A 262 9.77 0.00 -12.79
C SER A 262 8.39 0.65 -12.82
N ILE A 263 8.25 1.73 -12.07
CA ILE A 263 7.06 2.57 -12.01
C ILE A 263 7.43 3.96 -12.51
N ILE A 264 6.72 4.44 -13.52
CA ILE A 264 6.81 5.81 -14.01
C ILE A 264 5.43 6.43 -13.79
N MET A 265 5.35 7.43 -12.92
CA MET A 265 4.10 8.10 -12.59
C MET A 265 3.67 9.05 -13.72
N GLU A 266 2.56 9.74 -13.52
CA GLU A 266 1.87 10.54 -14.54
C GLU A 266 2.74 11.73 -15.04
N ASN A 267 2.53 12.10 -16.28
CA ASN A 267 3.12 13.30 -16.94
C ASN A 267 4.65 13.32 -16.94
N CYS A 268 5.30 12.17 -16.89
CA CYS A 268 6.75 12.09 -17.01
C CYS A 268 7.19 12.12 -18.48
N LYS A 269 8.37 12.74 -18.71
CA LYS A 269 9.04 12.70 -20.00
C LYS A 269 10.41 12.05 -19.86
N ILE A 270 10.67 10.99 -20.64
CA ILE A 270 11.97 10.33 -20.71
C ILE A 270 12.42 10.36 -22.16
N ASP A 271 13.45 11.17 -22.45
CA ASP A 271 14.07 11.33 -23.75
C ASP A 271 15.58 11.12 -23.58
N ALA A 272 15.94 9.87 -23.33
CA ALA A 272 17.31 9.55 -22.95
C ALA A 272 17.68 8.13 -23.37
N GLN A 273 18.90 7.94 -23.85
CA GLN A 273 19.48 6.61 -24.00
C GLN A 273 19.81 6.02 -22.62
N VAL A 274 18.79 5.47 -21.96
CA VAL A 274 18.87 4.93 -20.59
C VAL A 274 18.18 3.57 -20.49
N ASN A 275 18.71 2.72 -19.62
CA ASN A 275 18.12 1.43 -19.28
C ASN A 275 17.70 1.45 -17.80
N LEU A 276 16.43 1.78 -17.54
CA LEU A 276 15.85 1.88 -16.20
C LEU A 276 15.47 0.51 -15.69
N VAL A 277 15.97 0.13 -14.54
CA VAL A 277 15.63 -1.12 -13.88
C VAL A 277 15.33 -0.86 -12.40
N SER A 278 14.25 -1.43 -11.90
CA SER A 278 13.82 -1.28 -10.49
C SER A 278 13.76 0.18 -10.04
N SER A 279 13.22 1.04 -10.91
CA SER A 279 13.19 2.50 -10.74
C SER A 279 11.78 2.98 -10.40
N ILE A 280 11.69 4.05 -9.63
CA ILE A 280 10.46 4.81 -9.38
C ILE A 280 10.70 6.25 -9.79
N ILE A 281 9.94 6.71 -10.79
CA ILE A 281 9.99 8.06 -11.31
C ILE A 281 8.68 8.76 -10.94
N ALA A 282 8.75 9.73 -10.04
CA ALA A 282 7.56 10.43 -9.58
C ALA A 282 7.04 11.44 -10.61
N ARG A 283 5.82 11.91 -10.39
CA ARG A 283 5.01 12.73 -11.29
C ARG A 283 5.79 13.91 -11.89
N SER A 284 5.51 14.18 -13.15
CA SER A 284 6.03 15.36 -13.88
C SER A 284 7.55 15.46 -13.90
N SER A 285 8.24 14.33 -13.75
CA SER A 285 9.69 14.29 -13.84
C SER A 285 10.16 14.21 -15.30
N HIS A 286 11.34 14.74 -15.58
CA HIS A 286 11.94 14.75 -16.89
C HIS A 286 13.37 14.20 -16.82
N ILE A 287 13.69 13.23 -17.68
CA ILE A 287 15.00 12.64 -17.83
C ILE A 287 15.43 12.86 -19.29
N ASP A 288 16.58 13.49 -19.52
CA ASP A 288 17.16 13.65 -20.83
C ASP A 288 18.66 13.31 -20.84
N GLY A 289 19.20 13.01 -22.03
CA GLY A 289 20.62 12.75 -22.21
C GLY A 289 20.99 11.32 -22.53
N ASN A 290 22.17 10.88 -22.07
CA ASN A 290 22.72 9.57 -22.45
C ASN A 290 23.52 8.94 -21.30
N ALA A 291 22.99 7.88 -20.72
CA ALA A 291 23.63 7.09 -19.65
C ALA A 291 24.52 5.95 -20.17
N ASN A 292 24.90 5.95 -21.45
CA ASN A 292 25.74 4.89 -22.04
C ASN A 292 25.23 3.46 -21.83
N SER A 293 23.92 3.23 -21.94
CA SER A 293 23.25 1.93 -21.94
C SER A 293 23.46 1.04 -20.70
N LYS A 294 24.02 1.53 -19.61
CA LYS A 294 24.13 0.76 -18.38
C LYS A 294 22.76 0.64 -17.69
N LYS A 295 22.48 -0.51 -17.07
CA LYS A 295 21.33 -0.67 -16.19
C LYS A 295 21.45 0.34 -15.04
N SER A 296 20.46 1.19 -14.89
CA SER A 296 20.44 2.26 -13.89
C SER A 296 19.16 2.16 -13.05
N GLN A 297 19.30 2.37 -11.75
CA GLN A 297 18.19 2.48 -10.81
C GLN A 297 18.07 3.93 -10.38
N PHE A 298 16.88 4.50 -10.58
CA PHE A 298 16.55 5.84 -10.14
C PHE A 298 15.34 5.87 -9.23
N LEU A 299 15.48 6.63 -8.15
CA LEU A 299 14.37 6.99 -7.27
C LEU A 299 14.24 8.51 -7.33
N LEU A 300 13.38 9.00 -8.21
CA LEU A 300 13.22 10.43 -8.44
C LEU A 300 11.94 10.95 -7.79
N GLY A 301 12.08 12.03 -7.04
CA GLY A 301 10.95 12.81 -6.50
C GLY A 301 10.19 13.55 -7.61
N GLU A 302 9.03 14.10 -7.24
CA GLU A 302 8.18 14.84 -8.19
C GLU A 302 8.90 16.05 -8.80
N ARG A 303 8.58 16.31 -10.08
CA ARG A 303 9.10 17.47 -10.84
C ARG A 303 10.63 17.52 -10.90
N THR A 304 11.28 16.36 -10.78
CA THR A 304 12.74 16.28 -10.92
C THR A 304 13.12 16.37 -12.40
N HIS A 305 14.11 17.20 -12.71
CA HIS A 305 14.77 17.22 -14.01
C HIS A 305 16.17 16.63 -13.87
N LEU A 306 16.41 15.48 -14.50
CA LEU A 306 17.69 14.76 -14.49
C LEU A 306 18.28 14.79 -15.89
N LYS A 307 19.46 15.37 -16.02
CA LYS A 307 20.26 15.34 -17.24
C LYS A 307 21.38 14.32 -17.08
N LEU A 308 21.43 13.33 -18.00
CA LEU A 308 22.39 12.23 -18.00
C LEU A 308 23.60 12.53 -18.89
#